data_0c65db4fd01868fc5b720df041b0e2fe
#
_entry.id   0c65db4fd01868fc5b720df041b0e2fe
#
_cell.length_a   1.000
_cell.length_b   1.000
_cell.length_c   1.000
_cell.angle_alpha   90.00
_cell.angle_beta   90.00
_cell.angle_gamma   90.00
#
_symmetry.space_group_name_H-M   'P 1'
#
loop_
_entity.id
_entity.type
_entity.pdbx_description
1 polymer ?
#
loop_
_entity_poly.entity_id
_entity_poly.type
_entity_poly.pdbx_seq_one_letter_code
_entity_poly.pdbx_strand_id
1 'polypeptide(L)'
;MRLPVLCGSLAAAFAAGVLVTRIIPSAEAQSSPPQLTAQIVNLLTLSEDEIGPLAPNADLRSRTLVALPEGTVAVQSGNVVKHFHADANEIQLILDGAGSFWLGDKEQQVKAGDLIVIPKGTPHAGSRASAGRFRSLAIKLPPQQSGDVHPVP
;
A
#
# COMPACT_ATOMS: atom_id res chain seq x y z
N MET A 1 -19.10 -36.05 -84.34
CA MET A 1 -19.51 -34.77 -83.69
C MET A 1 -19.17 -34.86 -82.23
N ARG A 2 -18.19 -34.13 -81.82
CA ARG A 2 -17.64 -34.21 -80.46
C ARG A 2 -18.17 -33.01 -79.62
N LEU A 3 -18.89 -33.29 -78.57
CA LEU A 3 -19.26 -32.25 -77.57
C LEU A 3 -18.00 -31.91 -76.80
N PRO A 4 -17.73 -30.65 -76.55
CA PRO A 4 -16.73 -30.24 -75.57
C PRO A 4 -17.34 -30.27 -74.19
N VAL A 5 -16.71 -31.02 -73.35
CA VAL A 5 -16.98 -30.99 -71.89
C VAL A 5 -16.55 -29.64 -71.36
N LEU A 6 -17.49 -28.82 -70.99
CA LEU A 6 -17.19 -27.61 -70.20
C LEU A 6 -16.84 -28.04 -68.80
N CYS A 7 -15.56 -28.11 -68.52
CA CYS A 7 -15.09 -28.15 -67.12
C CYS A 7 -15.37 -26.80 -66.49
N GLY A 8 -16.50 -26.72 -65.84
CA GLY A 8 -16.78 -25.61 -64.96
C GLY A 8 -15.88 -25.67 -63.74
N SER A 9 -14.80 -24.89 -63.79
CA SER A 9 -14.01 -24.63 -62.59
C SER A 9 -14.88 -23.88 -61.61
N LEU A 10 -15.48 -24.61 -60.67
CA LEU A 10 -15.98 -24.01 -59.46
C LEU A 10 -14.79 -23.45 -58.71
N ALA A 11 -14.46 -22.20 -58.96
CA ALA A 11 -13.63 -21.46 -58.09
C ALA A 11 -14.38 -21.36 -56.77
N ALA A 12 -14.12 -22.28 -55.89
CA ALA A 12 -14.48 -22.14 -54.49
C ALA A 12 -13.70 -20.92 -53.98
N ALA A 13 -14.32 -19.78 -54.12
CA ALA A 13 -13.92 -18.61 -53.36
C ALA A 13 -14.15 -18.93 -51.89
N PHE A 14 -13.22 -19.65 -51.31
CA PHE A 14 -13.06 -19.62 -49.87
C PHE A 14 -12.65 -18.19 -49.55
N ALA A 15 -13.66 -17.36 -49.34
CA ALA A 15 -13.51 -16.16 -48.62
C ALA A 15 -12.96 -16.60 -47.26
N ALA A 16 -11.66 -16.57 -47.14
CA ALA A 16 -11.00 -16.57 -45.85
C ALA A 16 -11.56 -15.35 -45.15
N GLY A 17 -12.72 -15.54 -44.50
CA GLY A 17 -13.22 -14.63 -43.55
C GLY A 17 -12.17 -14.54 -42.43
N VAL A 18 -11.24 -13.63 -42.62
CA VAL A 18 -10.41 -13.21 -41.51
C VAL A 18 -11.39 -12.74 -40.45
N LEU A 19 -11.68 -13.64 -39.54
CA LEU A 19 -12.36 -13.31 -38.29
C LEU A 19 -11.37 -12.39 -37.56
N VAL A 20 -11.43 -11.10 -37.89
CA VAL A 20 -10.84 -10.09 -37.06
C VAL A 20 -11.70 -10.11 -35.79
N THR A 21 -11.38 -11.03 -34.91
CA THR A 21 -11.75 -10.90 -33.52
C THR A 21 -11.12 -9.58 -33.09
N ARG A 22 -11.90 -8.52 -33.19
CA ARG A 22 -11.62 -7.31 -32.44
C ARG A 22 -11.57 -7.80 -31.00
N ILE A 23 -10.36 -7.96 -30.48
CA ILE A 23 -10.14 -7.98 -29.06
C ILE A 23 -10.59 -6.59 -28.63
N ILE A 24 -11.85 -6.49 -28.28
CA ILE A 24 -12.34 -5.34 -27.54
C ILE A 24 -11.56 -5.46 -26.24
N PRO A 25 -10.61 -4.56 -25.96
CA PRO A 25 -9.98 -4.59 -24.67
C PRO A 25 -11.15 -4.55 -23.69
N SER A 26 -11.25 -5.56 -22.84
CA SER A 26 -12.20 -5.54 -21.74
C SER A 26 -12.00 -4.19 -21.09
N ALA A 27 -13.04 -3.37 -21.10
CA ALA A 27 -12.97 -2.12 -20.35
C ALA A 27 -12.68 -2.57 -18.93
N GLU A 28 -11.40 -2.44 -18.52
CA GLU A 28 -11.07 -2.56 -17.12
C GLU A 28 -12.02 -1.60 -16.44
N ALA A 29 -12.88 -2.16 -15.61
CA ALA A 29 -13.77 -1.35 -14.81
C ALA A 29 -12.85 -0.38 -14.08
N GLN A 30 -12.82 0.86 -14.52
CA GLN A 30 -12.08 1.91 -13.83
C GLN A 30 -12.65 1.91 -12.43
N SER A 31 -11.93 1.29 -11.50
CA SER A 31 -12.26 1.39 -10.10
C SER A 31 -12.36 2.89 -9.82
N SER A 32 -13.52 3.32 -9.37
CA SER A 32 -13.71 4.72 -8.97
C SER A 32 -12.53 5.10 -8.08
N PRO A 33 -11.92 6.27 -8.26
CA PRO A 33 -10.81 6.67 -7.43
C PRO A 33 -11.22 6.54 -5.95
N PRO A 34 -10.32 6.13 -5.08
CA PRO A 34 -10.61 5.97 -3.67
C PRO A 34 -11.22 7.27 -3.14
N GLN A 35 -12.43 7.17 -2.63
CA GLN A 35 -13.20 8.32 -2.16
C GLN A 35 -13.10 8.41 -0.64
N LEU A 36 -12.74 9.57 -0.12
CA LEU A 36 -12.74 9.81 1.31
C LEU A 36 -14.17 9.72 1.86
N THR A 37 -14.31 8.98 2.96
CA THR A 37 -15.54 8.92 3.73
C THR A 37 -15.41 9.87 4.92
N ALA A 38 -16.38 10.77 5.09
CA ALA A 38 -16.42 11.64 6.26
C ALA A 38 -16.63 10.81 7.54
N GLN A 39 -15.70 10.94 8.47
CA GLN A 39 -15.73 10.18 9.73
C GLN A 39 -15.03 10.94 10.86
N ILE A 40 -15.42 10.66 12.08
CA ILE A 40 -14.71 11.09 13.30
C ILE A 40 -14.26 9.82 14.01
N VAL A 41 -12.97 9.69 14.25
CA VAL A 41 -12.37 8.53 14.94
C VAL A 41 -11.54 9.05 16.10
N ASN A 42 -11.83 8.57 17.31
CA ASN A 42 -10.98 8.86 18.45
C ASN A 42 -9.85 7.83 18.51
N LEU A 43 -8.64 8.25 18.11
CA LEU A 43 -7.48 7.35 18.01
C LEU A 43 -6.97 6.87 19.37
N LEU A 44 -7.27 7.61 20.45
CA LEU A 44 -6.79 7.28 21.79
C LEU A 44 -7.63 6.18 22.46
N THR A 45 -8.88 6.00 22.02
CA THR A 45 -9.81 5.02 22.61
C THR A 45 -9.97 3.75 21.79
N LEU A 46 -9.34 3.66 20.62
CA LEU A 46 -9.35 2.44 19.82
C LEU A 46 -8.73 1.29 20.62
N SER A 47 -9.44 0.18 20.71
CA SER A 47 -8.89 -1.06 21.23
C SER A 47 -7.88 -1.67 20.23
N GLU A 48 -7.04 -2.57 20.70
CA GLU A 48 -6.09 -3.29 19.83
C GLU A 48 -6.81 -4.10 18.73
N ASP A 49 -7.97 -4.66 19.05
CA ASP A 49 -8.78 -5.42 18.08
C ASP A 49 -9.41 -4.52 17.02
N GLU A 50 -9.78 -3.29 17.37
CA GLU A 50 -10.28 -2.30 16.40
C GLU A 50 -9.17 -1.76 15.50
N ILE A 51 -7.91 -1.73 15.95
CA ILE A 51 -6.77 -1.43 15.11
C ILE A 51 -6.52 -2.57 14.11
N GLY A 52 -6.74 -3.82 14.54
CA GLY A 52 -6.68 -4.98 13.66
C GLY A 52 -5.77 -6.10 14.17
N PRO A 53 -5.60 -7.17 13.40
CA PRO A 53 -4.75 -8.28 13.79
C PRO A 53 -3.26 -7.88 13.80
N LEU A 54 -2.45 -8.65 14.51
CA LEU A 54 -0.99 -8.54 14.39
C LEU A 54 -0.56 -8.87 12.96
N ALA A 55 0.37 -8.09 12.44
CA ALA A 55 1.03 -8.39 11.18
C ALA A 55 1.83 -9.71 11.30
N PRO A 56 1.95 -10.49 10.23
CA PRO A 56 2.73 -11.73 10.25
C PRO A 56 4.18 -11.45 10.71
N ASN A 57 4.63 -12.21 11.71
CA ASN A 57 6.00 -12.14 12.24
C ASN A 57 6.43 -10.76 12.77
N ALA A 58 5.49 -9.91 13.16
CA ALA A 58 5.76 -8.58 13.70
C ALA A 58 4.86 -8.27 14.90
N ASP A 59 5.40 -7.52 15.87
CA ASP A 59 4.62 -6.96 16.96
C ASP A 59 3.97 -5.63 16.53
N LEU A 60 3.21 -5.67 15.45
CA LEU A 60 2.59 -4.49 14.85
C LEU A 60 1.15 -4.77 14.45
N ARG A 61 0.26 -3.90 14.87
CA ARG A 61 -1.11 -3.77 14.35
C ARG A 61 -1.21 -2.48 13.54
N SER A 62 -2.01 -2.47 12.50
CA SER A 62 -2.20 -1.28 11.67
C SER A 62 -3.61 -1.23 11.11
N ARG A 63 -4.23 -0.05 11.19
CA ARG A 63 -5.51 0.26 10.55
C ARG A 63 -5.38 1.50 9.69
N THR A 64 -5.54 1.32 8.39
CA THR A 64 -5.61 2.44 7.46
C THR A 64 -6.94 3.19 7.63
N LEU A 65 -6.85 4.49 7.84
CA LEU A 65 -7.98 5.40 8.00
C LEU A 65 -8.25 6.18 6.72
N VAL A 66 -7.18 6.50 5.99
CA VAL A 66 -7.22 7.23 4.72
C VAL A 66 -6.27 6.53 3.74
N ALA A 67 -6.77 6.28 2.53
CA ALA A 67 -5.96 5.79 1.42
C ALA A 67 -6.32 6.58 0.17
N LEU A 68 -5.39 7.41 -0.31
CA LEU A 68 -5.49 8.22 -1.52
C LEU A 68 -4.22 8.05 -2.35
N PRO A 69 -4.25 8.39 -3.65
CA PRO A 69 -3.05 8.39 -4.47
C PRO A 69 -1.92 9.29 -3.93
N GLU A 70 -2.27 10.34 -3.22
CA GLU A 70 -1.34 11.33 -2.65
C GLU A 70 -0.71 10.87 -1.34
N GLY A 71 -1.37 9.97 -0.60
CA GLY A 71 -0.86 9.51 0.69
C GLY A 71 -1.81 8.60 1.46
N THR A 72 -1.29 8.04 2.53
CA THR A 72 -2.05 7.22 3.46
C THR A 72 -1.95 7.77 4.88
N VAL A 73 -3.01 7.56 5.66
CA VAL A 73 -3.02 7.79 7.09
C VAL A 73 -3.44 6.51 7.78
N ALA A 74 -2.64 6.05 8.73
CA ALA A 74 -2.92 4.84 9.48
C ALA A 74 -2.65 5.04 10.97
N VAL A 75 -3.45 4.41 11.82
CA VAL A 75 -3.10 4.20 13.23
C VAL A 75 -2.33 2.89 13.34
N GLN A 76 -1.25 2.91 14.07
CA GLN A 76 -0.38 1.77 14.32
C GLN A 76 -0.25 1.54 15.83
N SER A 77 -0.10 0.27 16.23
CA SER A 77 0.16 -0.12 17.62
C SER A 77 1.20 -1.23 17.65
N GLY A 78 2.29 -0.99 18.35
CA GLY A 78 3.36 -1.96 18.57
C GLY A 78 4.75 -1.47 18.24
N ASN A 79 5.67 -2.44 18.19
CA ASN A 79 7.07 -2.18 17.90
C ASN A 79 7.37 -2.52 16.44
N VAL A 80 8.11 -1.66 15.78
CA VAL A 80 8.49 -1.83 14.37
C VAL A 80 10.00 -2.02 14.30
N VAL A 81 10.45 -3.01 13.54
CA VAL A 81 11.88 -3.21 13.27
C VAL A 81 12.47 -2.01 12.55
N LYS A 82 13.75 -1.75 12.77
CA LYS A 82 14.44 -0.67 12.07
C LYS A 82 14.46 -0.91 10.56
N HIS A 83 14.04 0.08 9.79
CA HIS A 83 13.93 -0.01 8.34
C HIS A 83 13.99 1.40 7.72
N PHE A 84 13.97 1.48 6.39
CA PHE A 84 13.72 2.73 5.66
C PHE A 84 12.73 2.49 4.53
N HIS A 85 12.13 3.57 4.04
CA HIS A 85 11.35 3.62 2.81
C HIS A 85 12.16 4.31 1.72
N ALA A 86 12.28 3.69 0.54
CA ALA A 86 13.00 4.28 -0.58
C ALA A 86 12.18 5.37 -1.27
N ASP A 87 10.88 5.23 -1.29
CA ASP A 87 9.96 6.07 -2.08
C ASP A 87 9.07 6.97 -1.23
N ALA A 88 8.64 6.52 -0.05
CA ALA A 88 7.73 7.26 0.80
C ALA A 88 8.47 8.09 1.88
N ASN A 89 8.06 9.36 2.03
CA ASN A 89 8.31 10.08 3.29
C ASN A 89 7.31 9.61 4.33
N GLU A 90 7.68 9.62 5.59
CA GLU A 90 6.78 9.28 6.67
C GLU A 90 6.76 10.37 7.75
N ILE A 91 5.59 10.60 8.32
CA ILE A 91 5.41 11.45 9.49
C ILE A 91 4.71 10.60 10.54
N GLN A 92 5.26 10.53 11.74
CA GLN A 92 4.64 9.84 12.86
C GLN A 92 4.34 10.80 14.00
N LEU A 93 3.12 10.76 14.50
CA LEU A 93 2.75 11.38 15.76
C LEU A 93 2.57 10.27 16.80
N ILE A 94 3.38 10.28 17.84
CA ILE A 94 3.22 9.34 18.95
C ILE A 94 1.97 9.72 19.76
N LEU A 95 1.01 8.80 19.80
CA LEU A 95 -0.27 9.00 20.49
C LEU A 95 -0.24 8.46 21.92
N ASP A 96 0.50 7.37 22.15
CA ASP A 96 0.61 6.71 23.44
C ASP A 96 1.94 5.93 23.53
N GLY A 97 2.37 5.65 24.77
CA GLY A 97 3.63 4.97 25.04
C GLY A 97 4.83 5.92 25.09
N ALA A 98 5.93 5.39 25.58
CA ALA A 98 7.25 6.03 25.60
C ALA A 98 8.34 4.98 25.44
N GLY A 99 9.49 5.37 24.92
CA GLY A 99 10.63 4.47 24.76
C GLY A 99 11.65 4.98 23.75
N SER A 100 12.51 4.08 23.29
CA SER A 100 13.52 4.42 22.31
C SER A 100 13.01 4.27 20.87
N PHE A 101 13.54 5.10 19.99
CA PHE A 101 13.22 5.16 18.58
C PHE A 101 14.46 5.59 17.78
N TRP A 102 14.82 4.87 16.74
CA TRP A 102 15.88 5.24 15.83
C TRP A 102 15.39 6.24 14.77
N LEU A 103 16.16 7.30 14.58
CA LEU A 103 15.98 8.26 13.48
C LEU A 103 17.34 8.53 12.85
N GLY A 104 17.57 8.04 11.65
CA GLY A 104 18.89 7.98 11.03
C GLY A 104 19.83 7.06 11.82
N ASP A 105 20.95 7.59 12.21
CA ASP A 105 22.01 6.93 12.98
C ASP A 105 21.87 7.10 14.51
N LYS A 106 20.81 7.76 14.96
CA LYS A 106 20.64 8.11 16.37
C LYS A 106 19.43 7.43 16.99
N GLU A 107 19.63 6.79 18.12
CA GLU A 107 18.57 6.36 19.00
C GLU A 107 18.16 7.51 19.92
N GLN A 108 16.87 7.78 19.99
CA GLN A 108 16.30 8.87 20.76
C GLN A 108 15.18 8.37 21.65
N GLN A 109 14.91 9.07 22.74
CA GLN A 109 13.73 8.82 23.56
C GLN A 109 12.56 9.61 22.99
N VAL A 110 11.43 8.91 22.83
CA VAL A 110 10.19 9.50 22.35
C VAL A 110 9.04 9.16 23.30
N LYS A 111 8.01 9.98 23.29
CA LYS A 111 6.81 9.84 24.15
C LYS A 111 5.60 10.41 23.44
N ALA A 112 4.44 10.17 24.00
CA ALA A 112 3.18 10.74 23.52
C ALA A 112 3.29 12.26 23.32
N GLY A 113 2.83 12.74 22.18
CA GLY A 113 2.89 14.13 21.71
C GLY A 113 4.10 14.44 20.81
N ASP A 114 5.11 13.56 20.72
CA ASP A 114 6.24 13.79 19.83
C ASP A 114 5.85 13.54 18.37
N LEU A 115 6.21 14.49 17.50
CA LEU A 115 6.08 14.39 16.06
C LEU A 115 7.43 14.05 15.44
N ILE A 116 7.48 12.97 14.67
CA ILE A 116 8.70 12.50 14.02
C ILE A 116 8.53 12.71 12.51
N VAL A 117 9.44 13.44 11.89
CA VAL A 117 9.46 13.67 10.42
C VAL A 117 10.59 12.81 9.85
N ILE A 118 10.24 11.93 8.94
CA ILE A 118 11.12 10.88 8.41
C ILE A 118 11.16 11.02 6.89
N PRO A 119 12.18 11.69 6.33
CA PRO A 119 12.39 11.73 4.89
C PRO A 119 12.65 10.32 4.35
N LYS A 120 12.22 10.06 3.12
CA LYS A 120 12.55 8.82 2.41
C LYS A 120 14.05 8.53 2.45
N GLY A 121 14.43 7.28 2.49
CA GLY A 121 15.81 6.83 2.64
C GLY A 121 16.36 6.91 4.07
N THR A 122 15.62 7.51 5.03
CA THR A 122 16.08 7.63 6.41
C THR A 122 15.75 6.36 7.19
N PRO A 123 16.75 5.63 7.73
CA PRO A 123 16.52 4.54 8.66
C PRO A 123 15.77 5.01 9.90
N HIS A 124 14.74 4.28 10.30
CA HIS A 124 13.89 4.69 11.42
C HIS A 124 13.20 3.51 12.10
N ALA A 125 12.42 3.79 13.13
CA ALA A 125 11.78 2.84 14.03
C ALA A 125 12.79 2.05 14.89
N GLY A 126 12.82 0.72 14.84
CA GLY A 126 13.58 -0.08 15.82
C GLY A 126 13.13 0.21 17.25
N SER A 127 11.85 0.57 17.39
CA SER A 127 11.27 1.08 18.64
C SER A 127 11.23 0.01 19.72
N ARG A 128 11.49 0.45 20.96
CA ARG A 128 11.38 -0.39 22.16
C ARG A 128 10.65 0.41 23.22
N ALA A 129 9.41 0.02 23.49
CA ALA A 129 8.63 0.66 24.53
C ALA A 129 9.26 0.42 25.91
N SER A 130 9.48 1.48 26.67
CA SER A 130 9.87 1.45 28.07
C SER A 130 8.68 1.65 29.00
N ALA A 131 7.60 2.23 28.50
CA ALA A 131 6.34 2.40 29.21
C ALA A 131 5.16 2.33 28.23
N GLY A 132 4.13 1.57 28.60
CA GLY A 132 2.95 1.35 27.76
C GLY A 132 3.28 0.54 26.48
N ARG A 133 2.43 0.71 25.48
CA ARG A 133 2.62 0.19 24.13
C ARG A 133 2.65 1.35 23.15
N PHE A 134 3.62 1.39 22.26
CA PHE A 134 3.64 2.46 21.26
C PHE A 134 2.37 2.44 20.43
N ARG A 135 1.73 3.59 20.36
CA ARG A 135 0.65 3.86 19.42
C ARG A 135 0.99 5.14 18.67
N SER A 136 0.89 5.10 17.35
CA SER A 136 1.20 6.26 16.51
C SER A 136 0.17 6.45 15.42
N LEU A 137 0.03 7.70 14.96
CA LEU A 137 -0.56 8.04 13.69
C LEU A 137 0.58 8.14 12.68
N ALA A 138 0.55 7.28 11.66
CA ALA A 138 1.53 7.27 10.57
C ALA A 138 0.92 7.85 9.30
N ILE A 139 1.59 8.81 8.69
CA ILE A 139 1.23 9.44 7.41
C ILE A 139 2.35 9.16 6.43
N LYS A 140 2.03 8.60 5.27
CA LYS A 140 3.02 8.31 4.20
C LYS A 140 2.69 9.06 2.93
N LEU A 141 3.69 9.72 2.36
CA LEU A 141 3.60 10.63 1.22
C LEU A 141 4.76 10.39 0.23
N PRO A 142 4.50 9.81 -0.94
CA PRO A 142 3.26 9.15 -1.38
C PRO A 142 2.92 7.90 -0.55
N PRO A 143 1.83 7.17 -0.87
CA PRO A 143 1.52 5.89 -0.24
C PRO A 143 2.68 4.92 -0.36
N GLN A 144 2.97 4.22 0.72
CA GLN A 144 3.96 3.15 0.68
C GLN A 144 3.53 2.06 -0.30
N GLN A 145 4.41 1.74 -1.23
CA GLN A 145 4.21 0.65 -2.17
C GLN A 145 4.59 -0.70 -1.55
N SER A 146 4.10 -1.78 -2.16
CA SER A 146 4.54 -3.13 -1.79
C SER A 146 6.05 -3.25 -2.01
N GLY A 147 6.76 -3.74 -0.99
CA GLY A 147 8.22 -3.87 -1.05
C GLY A 147 9.02 -2.64 -0.65
N ASP A 148 8.39 -1.49 -0.36
CA ASP A 148 9.06 -0.27 0.09
C ASP A 148 9.39 -0.25 1.60
N VAL A 149 9.55 -1.42 2.20
CA VAL A 149 10.09 -1.59 3.56
C VAL A 149 11.42 -2.32 3.45
N HIS A 150 12.51 -1.61 3.72
CA HIS A 150 13.86 -2.12 3.60
C HIS A 150 14.48 -2.25 5.00
N PRO A 151 14.49 -3.46 5.60
CA PRO A 151 15.07 -3.66 6.92
C PRO A 151 16.56 -3.27 6.95
N VAL A 152 17.00 -2.71 8.05
CA VAL A 152 18.41 -2.39 8.32
C VAL A 152 18.83 -2.96 9.67
N PRO A 153 20.11 -3.31 9.83
CA PRO A 153 20.65 -3.82 11.08
C PRO A 153 20.47 -2.88 12.27
#